data_ca357dfdd76eb2d90b32e168ec705b67
#
_entry.id   ca357dfdd76eb2d90b32e168ec705b67
#
_cell.length_a   1.000
_cell.length_b   1.000
_cell.length_c   1.000
_cell.angle_alpha   90.00
_cell.angle_beta   90.00
_cell.angle_gamma   90.00
#
_symmetry.space_group_name_H-M   'P 1'
#
loop_
_entity.id
_entity.type
_entity.pdbx_description
1 polymer ?
#
loop_
_entity_poly.entity_id
_entity_poly.type
_entity_poly.pdbx_seq_one_letter_code
_entity_poly.pdbx_strand_id
1 'polypeptide(L)'
;MIYYTRNEWQQNTFSKNIATEQLDLNEIVSLNDKLTHKEINDIYIPLVQFLTEKVKAEKSFMSFVKDHMLAKNQSIPFIIGITGGVSVGKSTMSRLLLELMRSYNPNWKVELITTDGYIYPKKTLLERDLMSKKGFPESYETNQLITDLKKIKSGEENVPTYTYSHLTYDRLQDAYHFINQPDVLIIEGVNIFQTNNYSEELVSDYLDYKIYLDAEIEQMKQWYVQRFFKLQSEAFQNKQSHFYQYKDLGYEETQRLALDIWQSINEINIKENIMPTRKRADLVLHKGHNHEIDYLHFQKI
;
A
#
# COMPACT_ATOMS: atom_id res chain seq x y z
N MET A 1 -4.84 7.52 -22.27
CA MET A 1 -4.01 8.11 -21.20
C MET A 1 -4.49 9.52 -20.95
N ILE A 2 -4.84 9.85 -19.71
CA ILE A 2 -5.29 11.19 -19.31
C ILE A 2 -4.37 11.65 -18.17
N TYR A 3 -3.91 12.89 -18.29
CA TYR A 3 -3.05 13.53 -17.31
C TYR A 3 -3.78 14.74 -16.70
N TYR A 4 -3.75 14.83 -15.39
CA TYR A 4 -4.28 15.96 -14.64
C TYR A 4 -3.18 16.53 -13.74
N THR A 5 -2.92 17.81 -13.85
CA THR A 5 -2.25 18.55 -12.79
C THR A 5 -3.14 18.59 -11.54
N ARG A 6 -2.57 18.87 -10.36
CA ARG A 6 -3.33 19.04 -9.13
C ARG A 6 -4.50 20.03 -9.31
N ASN A 7 -4.23 21.16 -9.96
CA ASN A 7 -5.24 22.21 -10.17
C ASN A 7 -6.38 21.79 -11.10
N GLU A 8 -6.08 21.01 -12.12
CA GLU A 8 -7.11 20.46 -13.03
C GLU A 8 -7.92 19.37 -12.33
N TRP A 9 -7.27 18.52 -11.55
CA TRP A 9 -7.93 17.45 -10.84
C TRP A 9 -8.93 17.95 -9.80
N GLN A 10 -8.55 18.93 -8.98
CA GLN A 10 -9.43 19.50 -7.95
C GLN A 10 -10.66 20.23 -8.52
N GLN A 11 -10.67 20.59 -9.82
CA GLN A 11 -11.82 21.16 -10.49
C GLN A 11 -12.90 20.13 -10.85
N ASN A 12 -12.57 18.83 -10.79
CA ASN A 12 -13.55 17.76 -10.98
C ASN A 12 -14.44 17.70 -9.74
N THR A 13 -15.52 18.44 -9.75
CA THR A 13 -16.51 18.46 -8.65
C THR A 13 -17.45 17.27 -8.75
N PHE A 14 -17.27 16.34 -7.86
CA PHE A 14 -18.24 15.29 -7.60
C PHE A 14 -19.18 15.75 -6.47
N SER A 15 -20.44 15.39 -6.55
CA SER A 15 -21.57 16.04 -5.86
C SER A 15 -21.79 15.65 -4.40
N LYS A 16 -20.89 14.92 -3.72
CA LYS A 16 -21.07 14.53 -2.32
C LYS A 16 -19.94 15.07 -1.44
N ASN A 17 -20.32 15.81 -0.40
CA ASN A 17 -19.41 16.17 0.67
C ASN A 17 -19.20 14.95 1.59
N ILE A 18 -17.94 14.56 1.81
CA ILE A 18 -17.54 13.64 2.87
C ILE A 18 -17.15 14.50 4.08
N ALA A 19 -17.64 14.17 5.25
CA ALA A 19 -17.25 14.85 6.49
C ALA A 19 -15.82 14.44 6.86
N THR A 20 -14.81 15.18 6.37
CA THR A 20 -13.39 14.93 6.63
C THR A 20 -12.94 15.38 8.02
N GLU A 21 -13.73 16.22 8.69
CA GLU A 21 -13.43 16.75 10.02
C GLU A 21 -13.41 15.65 11.11
N GLN A 22 -14.04 14.50 10.85
CA GLN A 22 -14.08 13.38 11.78
C GLN A 22 -12.92 12.39 11.61
N LEU A 23 -12.06 12.59 10.62
CA LEU A 23 -10.90 11.72 10.38
C LEU A 23 -9.82 11.96 11.44
N ASP A 24 -9.42 10.91 12.15
CA ASP A 24 -8.24 10.97 13.00
C ASP A 24 -6.97 10.84 12.16
N LEU A 25 -6.39 11.99 11.82
CA LEU A 25 -5.18 12.03 11.01
C LEU A 25 -3.98 11.39 11.73
N ASN A 26 -3.98 11.28 13.06
CA ASN A 26 -2.87 10.66 13.80
C ASN A 26 -2.84 9.14 13.58
N GLU A 27 -4.00 8.51 13.41
CA GLU A 27 -4.08 7.07 13.09
C GLU A 27 -3.79 6.78 11.61
N ILE A 28 -4.14 7.71 10.73
CA ILE A 28 -4.01 7.56 9.29
C ILE A 28 -2.57 7.82 8.83
N VAL A 29 -1.95 8.90 9.30
CA VAL A 29 -0.66 9.37 8.81
C VAL A 29 0.48 8.50 9.35
N SER A 30 1.31 7.99 8.45
CA SER A 30 2.54 7.28 8.83
C SER A 30 3.59 8.26 9.36
N LEU A 31 4.48 7.75 10.20
CA LEU A 31 5.61 8.52 10.71
C LEU A 31 6.38 9.20 9.56
N ASN A 32 6.56 10.52 9.67
CA ASN A 32 7.20 11.38 8.69
C ASN A 32 6.43 11.64 7.37
N ASP A 33 5.22 11.13 7.18
CA ASP A 33 4.36 11.58 6.07
C ASP A 33 3.62 12.87 6.46
N LYS A 34 3.09 13.56 5.49
CA LYS A 34 2.28 14.76 5.68
C LYS A 34 0.98 14.63 4.93
N LEU A 35 -0.10 14.97 5.59
CA LEU A 35 -1.42 14.96 5.00
C LEU A 35 -2.20 16.14 5.57
N THR A 36 -2.78 16.96 4.72
CA THR A 36 -3.61 18.10 5.12
C THR A 36 -5.06 17.87 4.73
N HIS A 37 -6.00 18.46 5.49
CA HIS A 37 -7.42 18.43 5.11
C HIS A 37 -7.64 19.00 3.70
N LYS A 38 -6.85 20.00 3.31
CA LYS A 38 -6.90 20.57 1.96
C LYS A 38 -6.56 19.49 0.91
N GLU A 39 -5.50 18.74 1.10
CA GLU A 39 -5.12 17.67 0.16
C GLU A 39 -6.15 16.56 0.13
N ILE A 40 -6.72 16.19 1.28
CA ILE A 40 -7.81 15.20 1.33
C ILE A 40 -8.98 15.67 0.45
N ASN A 41 -9.40 16.92 0.60
CA ASN A 41 -10.52 17.47 -0.14
C ASN A 41 -10.21 17.62 -1.63
N ASP A 42 -9.00 18.12 -1.96
CA ASP A 42 -8.64 18.43 -3.35
C ASP A 42 -8.33 17.18 -4.19
N ILE A 43 -7.75 16.13 -3.56
CA ILE A 43 -7.21 14.98 -4.26
C ILE A 43 -7.94 13.69 -3.91
N TYR A 44 -8.02 13.36 -2.62
CA TYR A 44 -8.46 12.02 -2.22
C TYR A 44 -9.97 11.85 -2.23
N ILE A 45 -10.76 12.88 -1.94
CA ILE A 45 -12.23 12.78 -2.06
C ILE A 45 -12.66 12.55 -3.51
N PRO A 46 -12.22 13.33 -4.51
CA PRO A 46 -12.51 13.02 -5.91
C PRO A 46 -12.03 11.64 -6.33
N LEU A 47 -10.86 11.20 -5.84
CA LEU A 47 -10.33 9.86 -6.12
C LEU A 47 -11.22 8.75 -5.55
N VAL A 48 -11.69 8.89 -4.30
CA VAL A 48 -12.60 7.92 -3.68
C VAL A 48 -13.93 7.85 -4.43
N GLN A 49 -14.45 8.98 -4.89
CA GLN A 49 -15.67 9.05 -5.69
C GLN A 49 -15.47 8.30 -7.03
N PHE A 50 -14.36 8.56 -7.72
CA PHE A 50 -14.01 7.85 -8.95
C PHE A 50 -13.90 6.33 -8.71
N LEU A 51 -13.16 5.91 -7.69
CA LEU A 51 -13.00 4.50 -7.34
C LEU A 51 -14.34 3.85 -6.96
N THR A 52 -15.20 4.59 -6.25
CA THR A 52 -16.54 4.11 -5.88
C THR A 52 -17.39 3.82 -7.13
N GLU A 53 -17.37 4.69 -8.13
CA GLU A 53 -18.13 4.45 -9.37
C GLU A 53 -17.56 3.24 -10.14
N LYS A 54 -16.23 3.03 -10.16
CA LYS A 54 -15.65 1.80 -10.72
C LYS A 54 -16.12 0.55 -9.98
N VAL A 55 -16.11 0.55 -8.66
CA VAL A 55 -16.61 -0.57 -7.84
C VAL A 55 -18.08 -0.85 -8.15
N LYS A 56 -18.92 0.18 -8.24
CA LYS A 56 -20.34 0.03 -8.56
C LYS A 56 -20.55 -0.57 -9.95
N ALA A 57 -19.80 -0.10 -10.94
CA ALA A 57 -19.87 -0.62 -12.32
C ALA A 57 -19.50 -2.11 -12.36
N GLU A 58 -18.42 -2.51 -11.69
CA GLU A 58 -18.00 -3.91 -11.60
C GLU A 58 -19.04 -4.77 -10.88
N LYS A 59 -19.56 -4.32 -9.74
CA LYS A 59 -20.61 -5.02 -9.00
C LYS A 59 -21.89 -5.18 -9.84
N SER A 60 -22.27 -4.16 -10.60
CA SER A 60 -23.42 -4.22 -11.50
C SER A 60 -23.20 -5.27 -12.60
N PHE A 61 -22.01 -5.29 -13.20
CA PHE A 61 -21.65 -6.29 -14.20
C PHE A 61 -21.64 -7.71 -13.60
N MET A 62 -21.05 -7.88 -12.41
CA MET A 62 -21.03 -9.18 -11.73
C MET A 62 -22.43 -9.65 -11.31
N SER A 63 -23.36 -8.75 -10.97
CA SER A 63 -24.76 -9.10 -10.73
C SER A 63 -25.41 -9.64 -12.01
N PHE A 64 -25.19 -8.97 -13.14
CA PHE A 64 -25.65 -9.45 -14.43
C PHE A 64 -25.12 -10.85 -14.77
N VAL A 65 -23.82 -11.09 -14.54
CA VAL A 65 -23.19 -12.41 -14.75
C VAL A 65 -23.84 -13.48 -13.88
N LYS A 66 -24.09 -13.19 -12.60
CA LYS A 66 -24.77 -14.12 -11.67
C LYS A 66 -26.17 -14.48 -12.13
N ASP A 67 -26.94 -13.49 -12.58
CA ASP A 67 -28.34 -13.68 -12.93
C ASP A 67 -28.51 -14.43 -14.27
N HIS A 68 -27.54 -14.34 -15.18
CA HIS A 68 -27.68 -14.85 -16.55
C HIS A 68 -26.73 -15.98 -16.91
N MET A 69 -25.62 -16.16 -16.18
CA MET A 69 -24.56 -17.11 -16.55
C MET A 69 -24.40 -18.28 -15.55
N LEU A 70 -25.41 -18.54 -14.73
CA LEU A 70 -25.41 -19.63 -13.73
C LEU A 70 -24.17 -19.60 -12.79
N ALA A 71 -23.62 -18.41 -12.54
CA ALA A 71 -22.52 -18.24 -11.61
C ALA A 71 -22.98 -18.51 -10.16
N LYS A 72 -22.14 -19.14 -9.37
CA LYS A 72 -22.42 -19.35 -7.95
C LYS A 72 -22.64 -18.00 -7.25
N ASN A 73 -23.53 -17.97 -6.25
CA ASN A 73 -23.81 -16.80 -5.41
C ASN A 73 -22.62 -16.50 -4.47
N GLN A 74 -21.51 -16.00 -5.02
CA GLN A 74 -20.34 -15.61 -4.28
C GLN A 74 -20.17 -14.09 -4.29
N SER A 75 -19.82 -13.53 -3.14
CA SER A 75 -19.41 -12.12 -3.06
C SER A 75 -17.97 -12.04 -3.54
N ILE A 76 -17.76 -11.45 -4.73
CA ILE A 76 -16.43 -11.24 -5.29
C ILE A 76 -16.02 -9.82 -4.93
N PRO A 77 -14.97 -9.62 -4.11
CA PRO A 77 -14.51 -8.28 -3.75
C PRO A 77 -13.86 -7.57 -4.93
N PHE A 78 -14.00 -6.25 -4.95
CA PHE A 78 -13.17 -5.39 -5.80
C PHE A 78 -11.84 -5.13 -5.09
N ILE A 79 -10.72 -5.49 -5.71
CA ILE A 79 -9.39 -5.39 -5.08
C ILE A 79 -8.60 -4.22 -5.68
N ILE A 80 -8.24 -3.26 -4.82
CA ILE A 80 -7.41 -2.10 -5.17
C ILE A 80 -6.00 -2.37 -4.69
N GLY A 81 -5.03 -2.42 -5.62
CA GLY A 81 -3.61 -2.56 -5.28
C GLY A 81 -2.91 -1.20 -5.24
N ILE A 82 -2.15 -0.94 -4.18
CA ILE A 82 -1.36 0.29 -4.00
C ILE A 82 0.11 -0.08 -3.84
N THR A 83 0.95 0.36 -4.79
CA THR A 83 2.39 0.16 -4.75
C THR A 83 3.17 1.46 -4.93
N GLY A 84 4.48 1.39 -4.81
CA GLY A 84 5.40 2.53 -4.96
C GLY A 84 6.64 2.36 -4.10
N GLY A 85 7.58 3.29 -4.19
CA GLY A 85 8.85 3.24 -3.47
C GLY A 85 8.73 3.28 -1.94
N VAL A 86 9.84 3.06 -1.27
CA VAL A 86 9.93 3.21 0.19
C VAL A 86 9.75 4.68 0.56
N SER A 87 9.07 4.95 1.67
CA SER A 87 8.79 6.29 2.22
C SER A 87 7.93 7.21 1.34
N VAL A 88 7.34 6.70 0.25
CA VAL A 88 6.47 7.51 -0.63
C VAL A 88 5.06 7.74 -0.06
N GLY A 89 4.68 7.07 1.05
CA GLY A 89 3.40 7.29 1.74
C GLY A 89 2.29 6.30 1.37
N LYS A 90 2.62 5.09 0.87
CA LYS A 90 1.64 4.03 0.55
C LYS A 90 0.70 3.72 1.72
N SER A 91 1.25 3.49 2.90
CA SER A 91 0.46 3.10 4.08
C SER A 91 -0.46 4.23 4.56
N THR A 92 -0.04 5.50 4.43
CA THR A 92 -0.90 6.66 4.68
C THR A 92 -2.06 6.68 3.69
N MET A 93 -1.76 6.55 2.40
CA MET A 93 -2.79 6.54 1.36
C MET A 93 -3.78 5.38 1.55
N SER A 94 -3.29 4.18 1.84
CA SER A 94 -4.13 2.99 1.99
C SER A 94 -5.09 3.11 3.16
N ARG A 95 -4.63 3.61 4.32
CA ARG A 95 -5.48 3.88 5.48
C ARG A 95 -6.47 5.01 5.20
N LEU A 96 -6.02 6.07 4.53
CA LEU A 96 -6.91 7.16 4.15
C LEU A 96 -8.02 6.69 3.20
N LEU A 97 -7.68 5.92 2.16
CA LEU A 97 -8.68 5.37 1.25
C LEU A 97 -9.64 4.44 1.97
N LEU A 98 -9.17 3.60 2.90
CA LEU A 98 -9.99 2.74 3.74
C LEU A 98 -11.06 3.55 4.48
N GLU A 99 -10.65 4.59 5.21
CA GLU A 99 -11.56 5.41 6.01
C GLU A 99 -12.52 6.25 5.14
N LEU A 100 -12.01 6.85 4.07
CA LEU A 100 -12.85 7.62 3.15
C LEU A 100 -13.88 6.74 2.41
N MET A 101 -13.50 5.53 1.97
CA MET A 101 -14.42 4.62 1.31
C MET A 101 -15.50 4.09 2.25
N ARG A 102 -15.15 3.81 3.51
CA ARG A 102 -16.11 3.46 4.57
C ARG A 102 -17.09 4.60 4.85
N SER A 103 -16.60 5.82 4.97
CA SER A 103 -17.43 7.01 5.20
C SER A 103 -18.34 7.32 4.02
N TYR A 104 -17.83 7.16 2.79
CA TYR A 104 -18.60 7.44 1.57
C TYR A 104 -19.68 6.38 1.29
N ASN A 105 -19.42 5.13 1.63
CA ASN A 105 -20.31 3.99 1.46
C ASN A 105 -20.44 3.20 2.77
N PRO A 106 -21.24 3.67 3.75
CA PRO A 106 -21.32 3.05 5.08
C PRO A 106 -21.82 1.58 5.07
N ASN A 107 -22.46 1.16 3.99
CA ASN A 107 -22.94 -0.21 3.80
C ASN A 107 -21.89 -1.16 3.23
N TRP A 108 -20.73 -0.64 2.82
CA TRP A 108 -19.66 -1.45 2.27
C TRP A 108 -18.70 -1.92 3.35
N LYS A 109 -18.36 -3.17 3.28
CA LYS A 109 -17.26 -3.73 4.06
C LYS A 109 -15.96 -3.49 3.32
N VAL A 110 -15.15 -2.56 3.81
CA VAL A 110 -13.83 -2.23 3.23
C VAL A 110 -12.75 -2.74 4.19
N GLU A 111 -11.82 -3.53 3.66
CA GLU A 111 -10.72 -4.14 4.40
C GLU A 111 -9.37 -3.74 3.79
N LEU A 112 -8.30 -3.84 4.58
CA LEU A 112 -6.93 -3.51 4.16
C LEU A 112 -5.98 -4.64 4.54
N ILE A 113 -5.13 -5.05 3.60
CA ILE A 113 -4.00 -5.96 3.83
C ILE A 113 -2.71 -5.24 3.47
N THR A 114 -1.67 -5.40 4.30
CA THR A 114 -0.31 -4.99 3.99
C THR A 114 0.54 -6.22 3.65
N THR A 115 1.31 -6.17 2.57
CA THR A 115 2.11 -7.33 2.15
C THR A 115 3.35 -7.55 3.00
N ASP A 116 3.70 -6.64 3.90
CA ASP A 116 4.79 -6.85 4.86
C ASP A 116 4.56 -8.10 5.71
N GLY A 117 3.29 -8.47 5.98
CA GLY A 117 2.95 -9.75 6.62
C GLY A 117 3.40 -10.98 5.85
N TYR A 118 3.62 -10.85 4.54
CA TYR A 118 4.08 -11.96 3.68
C TYR A 118 5.60 -11.96 3.46
N ILE A 119 6.36 -11.07 4.09
CA ILE A 119 7.81 -11.23 4.20
C ILE A 119 8.09 -12.49 5.02
N TYR A 120 9.05 -13.30 4.58
CA TYR A 120 9.47 -14.48 5.35
C TYR A 120 9.83 -14.10 6.79
N PRO A 121 9.49 -14.93 7.79
CA PRO A 121 9.95 -14.73 9.16
C PRO A 121 11.47 -14.57 9.22
N LYS A 122 11.94 -13.74 10.16
CA LYS A 122 13.38 -13.44 10.34
C LYS A 122 14.23 -14.71 10.38
N LYS A 123 13.75 -15.77 11.05
CA LYS A 123 14.43 -17.06 11.10
C LYS A 123 14.67 -17.63 9.69
N THR A 124 13.64 -17.66 8.87
CA THR A 124 13.71 -18.15 7.49
C THR A 124 14.60 -17.27 6.60
N LEU A 125 14.54 -15.93 6.78
CA LEU A 125 15.44 -15.02 6.06
C LEU A 125 16.92 -15.27 6.39
N LEU A 126 17.24 -15.58 7.66
CA LEU A 126 18.59 -15.94 8.08
C LEU A 126 19.02 -17.28 7.51
N GLU A 127 18.16 -18.30 7.57
CA GLU A 127 18.44 -19.65 7.01
C GLU A 127 18.67 -19.63 5.50
N ARG A 128 18.04 -18.66 4.78
CA ARG A 128 18.14 -18.53 3.32
C ARG A 128 19.15 -17.46 2.87
N ASP A 129 19.88 -16.83 3.79
CA ASP A 129 20.78 -15.69 3.52
C ASP A 129 20.09 -14.51 2.79
N LEU A 130 18.84 -14.22 3.16
CA LEU A 130 18.00 -13.18 2.57
C LEU A 130 17.82 -11.94 3.44
N MET A 131 18.51 -11.83 4.59
CA MET A 131 18.36 -10.67 5.50
C MET A 131 18.78 -9.35 4.83
N SER A 132 19.83 -9.37 4.01
CA SER A 132 20.28 -8.21 3.24
C SER A 132 19.34 -7.83 2.09
N LYS A 133 18.45 -8.74 1.73
CA LYS A 133 17.44 -8.57 0.67
C LYS A 133 16.02 -8.47 1.20
N LYS A 134 15.86 -8.18 2.48
CA LYS A 134 14.54 -7.98 3.06
C LYS A 134 13.82 -6.80 2.39
N GLY A 135 12.61 -7.05 1.89
CA GLY A 135 11.85 -6.10 1.06
C GLY A 135 12.04 -6.29 -0.45
N PHE A 136 13.03 -7.08 -0.89
CA PHE A 136 13.13 -7.51 -2.29
C PHE A 136 12.12 -8.63 -2.60
N PRO A 137 11.76 -8.85 -3.88
CA PRO A 137 10.77 -9.86 -4.26
C PRO A 137 11.03 -11.25 -3.67
N GLU A 138 12.28 -11.71 -3.64
CA GLU A 138 12.69 -13.01 -3.12
C GLU A 138 12.51 -13.19 -1.61
N SER A 139 12.29 -12.10 -0.87
CA SER A 139 12.05 -12.14 0.57
C SER A 139 10.59 -12.36 0.95
N TYR A 140 9.70 -12.51 -0.03
CA TYR A 140 8.25 -12.65 0.20
C TYR A 140 7.74 -14.06 -0.09
N GLU A 141 6.79 -14.52 0.70
CA GLU A 141 5.97 -15.71 0.43
C GLU A 141 4.88 -15.39 -0.60
N THR A 142 5.29 -15.05 -1.84
CA THR A 142 4.38 -14.59 -2.90
C THR A 142 3.32 -15.65 -3.23
N ASN A 143 3.67 -16.94 -3.24
CA ASN A 143 2.72 -18.01 -3.51
C ASN A 143 1.63 -18.12 -2.43
N GLN A 144 1.98 -17.84 -1.16
CA GLN A 144 0.99 -17.80 -0.09
C GLN A 144 0.06 -16.61 -0.24
N LEU A 145 0.59 -15.42 -0.57
CA LEU A 145 -0.23 -14.25 -0.86
C LEU A 145 -1.21 -14.51 -2.02
N ILE A 146 -0.75 -15.13 -3.11
CA ILE A 146 -1.61 -15.51 -4.25
C ILE A 146 -2.69 -16.50 -3.79
N THR A 147 -2.33 -17.50 -2.97
CA THR A 147 -3.29 -18.46 -2.44
C THR A 147 -4.38 -17.80 -1.62
N ASP A 148 -4.01 -16.84 -0.75
CA ASP A 148 -4.97 -16.12 0.08
C ASP A 148 -5.85 -15.18 -0.77
N LEU A 149 -5.29 -14.52 -1.78
CA LEU A 149 -6.06 -13.71 -2.72
C LEU A 149 -7.07 -14.54 -3.53
N LYS A 150 -6.72 -15.77 -3.93
CA LYS A 150 -7.64 -16.71 -4.57
C LYS A 150 -8.83 -17.03 -3.67
N LYS A 151 -8.57 -17.37 -2.41
CA LYS A 151 -9.62 -17.65 -1.42
C LYS A 151 -10.53 -16.43 -1.23
N ILE A 152 -9.95 -15.23 -1.09
CA ILE A 152 -10.71 -13.99 -0.95
C ILE A 152 -11.56 -13.73 -2.20
N LYS A 153 -10.99 -13.85 -3.40
CA LYS A 153 -11.71 -13.69 -4.69
C LYS A 153 -12.77 -14.77 -4.90
N SER A 154 -12.62 -15.95 -4.32
CA SER A 154 -13.66 -17.00 -4.36
C SER A 154 -14.77 -16.79 -3.34
N GLY A 155 -14.72 -15.74 -2.51
CA GLY A 155 -15.72 -15.45 -1.48
C GLY A 155 -15.61 -16.34 -0.25
N GLU A 156 -14.44 -16.94 0.01
CA GLU A 156 -14.19 -17.70 1.23
C GLU A 156 -14.28 -16.79 2.46
N GLU A 157 -14.89 -17.31 3.53
CA GLU A 157 -15.05 -16.57 4.79
C GLU A 157 -13.83 -16.72 5.68
N ASN A 158 -13.50 -15.66 6.41
CA ASN A 158 -12.47 -15.65 7.44
C ASN A 158 -11.10 -16.13 6.95
N VAL A 159 -10.66 -15.64 5.79
CA VAL A 159 -9.33 -15.96 5.25
C VAL A 159 -8.26 -15.33 6.14
N PRO A 160 -7.37 -16.13 6.78
CA PRO A 160 -6.32 -15.58 7.63
C PRO A 160 -5.22 -14.93 6.79
N THR A 161 -4.82 -13.73 7.15
CA THR A 161 -3.68 -13.01 6.57
C THR A 161 -2.68 -12.68 7.66
N TYR A 162 -1.41 -12.64 7.30
CA TYR A 162 -0.34 -12.45 8.29
C TYR A 162 -0.22 -11.01 8.75
N THR A 163 0.15 -10.84 10.02
CA THR A 163 0.42 -9.54 10.64
C THR A 163 1.92 -9.33 10.81
N TYR A 164 2.39 -8.11 10.49
CA TYR A 164 3.79 -7.71 10.62
C TYR A 164 3.97 -6.65 11.71
N SER A 165 5.06 -6.75 12.45
CA SER A 165 5.44 -5.76 13.46
C SER A 165 6.67 -4.97 13.01
N HIS A 166 6.50 -3.68 12.76
CA HIS A 166 7.62 -2.79 12.50
C HIS A 166 8.54 -2.60 13.72
N LEU A 167 8.03 -2.81 14.93
CA LEU A 167 8.80 -2.74 16.15
C LEU A 167 9.81 -3.89 16.23
N THR A 168 9.35 -5.12 16.14
CA THR A 168 10.22 -6.32 16.18
C THR A 168 10.89 -6.59 14.84
N TYR A 169 10.48 -5.86 13.78
CA TYR A 169 10.96 -6.01 12.41
C TYR A 169 10.77 -7.44 11.89
N ASP A 170 9.63 -8.06 12.26
CA ASP A 170 9.32 -9.44 11.92
C ASP A 170 7.81 -9.68 11.79
N ARG A 171 7.44 -10.80 11.16
CA ARG A 171 6.08 -11.33 11.17
C ARG A 171 5.73 -11.74 12.61
N LEU A 172 4.53 -11.38 13.07
CA LEU A 172 4.04 -11.83 14.36
C LEU A 172 3.63 -13.31 14.26
N GLN A 173 4.11 -14.10 15.24
CA GLN A 173 3.70 -15.50 15.34
C GLN A 173 2.27 -15.57 15.90
N ASP A 174 1.47 -16.46 15.33
CA ASP A 174 0.08 -16.73 15.76
C ASP A 174 -0.84 -15.50 15.80
N ALA A 175 -0.47 -14.42 15.10
CA ALA A 175 -1.29 -13.23 14.94
C ALA A 175 -1.76 -13.09 13.49
N TYR A 176 -3.07 -13.25 13.29
CA TYR A 176 -3.70 -13.18 11.97
C TYR A 176 -4.76 -12.07 11.95
N HIS A 177 -4.83 -11.40 10.80
CA HIS A 177 -5.99 -10.59 10.47
C HIS A 177 -6.90 -11.40 9.54
N PHE A 178 -8.19 -11.56 9.91
CA PHE A 178 -9.12 -12.37 9.15
C PHE A 178 -9.91 -11.50 8.18
N ILE A 179 -9.77 -11.78 6.89
CA ILE A 179 -10.54 -11.13 5.83
C ILE A 179 -11.82 -11.94 5.62
N ASN A 180 -12.97 -11.28 5.77
CA ASN A 180 -14.25 -11.94 5.70
C ASN A 180 -15.18 -11.27 4.69
N GLN A 181 -15.17 -11.73 3.44
CA GLN A 181 -16.03 -11.32 2.33
C GLN A 181 -16.20 -9.79 2.22
N PRO A 182 -15.13 -9.02 2.02
CA PRO A 182 -15.25 -7.58 1.86
C PRO A 182 -15.92 -7.22 0.53
N ASP A 183 -16.55 -6.05 0.49
CA ASP A 183 -16.98 -5.43 -0.78
C ASP A 183 -15.81 -4.87 -1.56
N VAL A 184 -14.86 -4.27 -0.82
CA VAL A 184 -13.61 -3.73 -1.35
C VAL A 184 -12.46 -4.19 -0.47
N LEU A 185 -11.42 -4.72 -1.09
CA LEU A 185 -10.15 -5.01 -0.45
C LEU A 185 -9.08 -4.06 -0.98
N ILE A 186 -8.43 -3.35 -0.09
CA ILE A 186 -7.22 -2.59 -0.41
C ILE A 186 -6.02 -3.48 -0.06
N ILE A 187 -5.09 -3.64 -0.99
CA ILE A 187 -3.81 -4.31 -0.73
C ILE A 187 -2.66 -3.36 -1.00
N GLU A 188 -1.79 -3.17 -0.02
CA GLU A 188 -0.62 -2.31 -0.17
C GLU A 188 0.67 -3.11 -0.05
N GLY A 189 1.65 -2.76 -0.88
CA GLY A 189 2.98 -3.33 -0.78
C GLY A 189 3.90 -2.94 -1.93
N VAL A 190 5.21 -3.05 -1.70
CA VAL A 190 6.22 -2.64 -2.69
C VAL A 190 6.28 -3.58 -3.90
N ASN A 191 5.90 -4.86 -3.73
CA ASN A 191 6.12 -5.91 -4.72
C ASN A 191 4.84 -6.45 -5.39
N ILE A 192 3.67 -5.81 -5.18
CA ILE A 192 2.39 -6.35 -5.67
C ILE A 192 2.19 -6.25 -7.19
N PHE A 193 3.00 -5.48 -7.90
CA PHE A 193 2.98 -5.39 -9.37
C PHE A 193 4.14 -6.14 -10.02
N GLN A 194 4.93 -6.90 -9.25
CA GLN A 194 6.05 -7.67 -9.77
C GLN A 194 5.62 -8.71 -10.80
N THR A 195 6.47 -8.89 -11.80
CA THR A 195 6.43 -10.01 -12.72
C THR A 195 7.56 -10.94 -12.30
N ASN A 196 7.27 -11.97 -11.52
CA ASN A 196 8.30 -12.95 -11.22
C ASN A 196 8.31 -14.03 -12.31
N ASN A 197 9.51 -14.45 -12.68
CA ASN A 197 9.70 -15.51 -13.67
C ASN A 197 9.50 -16.92 -13.08
N TYR A 198 9.04 -17.03 -11.84
CA TYR A 198 9.00 -18.28 -11.07
C TYR A 198 7.57 -18.74 -10.72
N SER A 199 6.56 -17.97 -11.08
CA SER A 199 5.15 -18.31 -10.86
C SER A 199 4.36 -18.13 -12.15
N GLU A 200 3.46 -19.06 -12.44
CA GLU A 200 2.50 -18.93 -13.55
C GLU A 200 1.48 -17.81 -13.32
N GLU A 201 1.30 -17.39 -12.06
CA GLU A 201 0.34 -16.37 -11.66
C GLU A 201 1.04 -15.21 -10.95
N LEU A 202 0.52 -14.02 -11.10
CA LEU A 202 1.03 -12.81 -10.49
C LEU A 202 0.02 -12.25 -9.49
N VAL A 203 0.50 -11.62 -8.41
CA VAL A 203 -0.36 -10.90 -7.47
C VAL A 203 -1.23 -9.88 -8.21
N SER A 204 -0.66 -9.20 -9.22
CA SER A 204 -1.37 -8.20 -10.01
C SER A 204 -2.52 -8.74 -10.88
N ASP A 205 -2.63 -10.06 -11.08
CA ASP A 205 -3.73 -10.67 -11.83
C ASP A 205 -5.03 -10.69 -11.01
N TYR A 206 -4.92 -10.57 -9.70
CA TYR A 206 -6.04 -10.50 -8.75
C TYR A 206 -6.50 -9.08 -8.43
N LEU A 207 -5.81 -8.06 -8.96
CA LEU A 207 -6.10 -6.66 -8.70
C LEU A 207 -7.02 -6.09 -9.80
N ASP A 208 -8.16 -5.55 -9.38
CA ASP A 208 -9.13 -4.93 -10.28
C ASP A 208 -8.74 -3.48 -10.64
N TYR A 209 -8.02 -2.80 -9.73
CA TYR A 209 -7.48 -1.47 -9.97
C TYR A 209 -6.09 -1.30 -9.34
N LYS A 210 -5.17 -0.72 -10.09
CA LYS A 210 -3.75 -0.66 -9.77
C LYS A 210 -3.29 0.78 -9.64
N ILE A 211 -2.90 1.19 -8.44
CA ILE A 211 -2.42 2.54 -8.13
C ILE A 211 -0.93 2.48 -7.82
N TYR A 212 -0.15 3.29 -8.53
CA TYR A 212 1.28 3.47 -8.27
C TYR A 212 1.51 4.85 -7.66
N LEU A 213 2.07 4.87 -6.44
CA LEU A 213 2.49 6.10 -5.78
C LEU A 213 3.95 6.38 -6.13
N ASP A 214 4.19 7.50 -6.82
CA ASP A 214 5.45 7.87 -7.44
C ASP A 214 6.06 9.10 -6.77
N ALA A 215 7.37 9.21 -6.79
CA ALA A 215 8.13 10.42 -6.45
C ALA A 215 9.55 10.33 -7.03
N GLU A 216 10.26 11.43 -7.08
CA GLU A 216 11.68 11.43 -7.43
C GLU A 216 12.50 10.64 -6.39
N ILE A 217 13.48 9.86 -6.85
CA ILE A 217 14.31 8.98 -5.99
C ILE A 217 15.00 9.81 -4.89
N GLU A 218 15.52 10.98 -5.26
CA GLU A 218 16.20 11.86 -4.32
C GLU A 218 15.25 12.36 -3.22
N GLN A 219 13.99 12.59 -3.58
CA GLN A 219 12.95 12.99 -2.63
C GLN A 219 12.60 11.85 -1.67
N MET A 220 12.42 10.62 -2.20
CA MET A 220 12.19 9.42 -1.38
C MET A 220 13.36 9.18 -0.41
N LYS A 221 14.62 9.41 -0.85
CA LYS A 221 15.82 9.32 0.00
C LYS A 221 15.76 10.30 1.16
N GLN A 222 15.43 11.56 0.90
CA GLN A 222 15.31 12.58 1.94
C GLN A 222 14.23 12.21 2.97
N TRP A 223 13.06 11.76 2.50
CA TRP A 223 11.97 11.31 3.38
C TRP A 223 12.35 10.07 4.19
N TYR A 224 13.10 9.14 3.60
CA TYR A 224 13.60 7.97 4.28
C TYR A 224 14.54 8.33 5.43
N VAL A 225 15.53 9.20 5.17
CA VAL A 225 16.48 9.67 6.19
C VAL A 225 15.76 10.41 7.33
N GLN A 226 14.83 11.31 7.00
CA GLN A 226 14.02 12.00 8.00
C GLN A 226 13.19 11.04 8.86
N ARG A 227 12.57 10.03 8.23
CA ARG A 227 11.83 8.98 8.94
C ARG A 227 12.74 8.16 9.84
N PHE A 228 13.96 7.88 9.41
CA PHE A 228 14.94 7.12 10.20
C PHE A 228 15.30 7.85 11.50
N PHE A 229 15.52 9.16 11.45
CA PHE A 229 15.74 9.99 12.65
C PHE A 229 14.55 9.99 13.61
N LYS A 230 13.32 10.09 13.06
CA LYS A 230 12.11 10.00 13.90
C LYS A 230 11.97 8.63 14.55
N LEU A 231 12.23 7.56 13.81
CA LEU A 231 12.24 6.21 14.38
C LEU A 231 13.27 6.07 15.48
N GLN A 232 14.46 6.67 15.33
CA GLN A 232 15.50 6.65 16.36
C GLN A 232 15.03 7.35 17.63
N SER A 233 14.40 8.50 17.53
CA SER A 233 13.92 9.25 18.70
C SER A 233 12.71 8.60 19.39
N GLU A 234 12.00 7.71 18.74
CA GLU A 234 10.76 7.10 19.24
C GLU A 234 10.88 5.57 19.36
N ALA A 235 10.68 4.85 18.26
CA ALA A 235 10.58 3.39 18.24
C ALA A 235 11.89 2.68 18.64
N PHE A 236 13.06 3.24 18.31
CA PHE A 236 14.35 2.63 18.69
C PHE A 236 14.63 2.72 20.19
N GLN A 237 13.95 3.62 20.91
CA GLN A 237 14.06 3.72 22.39
C GLN A 237 13.39 2.52 23.10
N ASN A 238 12.51 1.81 22.43
CA ASN A 238 11.86 0.63 22.98
C ASN A 238 12.84 -0.56 23.00
N LYS A 239 13.02 -1.20 24.16
CA LYS A 239 13.91 -2.37 24.33
C LYS A 239 13.53 -3.58 23.45
N GLN A 240 12.27 -3.67 23.01
CA GLN A 240 11.80 -4.72 22.11
C GLN A 240 12.07 -4.40 20.63
N SER A 241 12.55 -3.17 20.34
CA SER A 241 12.84 -2.78 18.97
C SER A 241 14.03 -3.55 18.42
N HIS A 242 13.88 -4.06 17.21
CA HIS A 242 14.98 -4.64 16.42
C HIS A 242 16.15 -3.67 16.28
N PHE A 243 15.87 -2.38 16.25
CA PHE A 243 16.83 -1.31 16.05
C PHE A 243 17.31 -0.66 17.37
N TYR A 244 16.96 -1.23 18.53
CA TYR A 244 17.34 -0.70 19.84
C TYR A 244 18.84 -0.42 19.98
N GLN A 245 19.68 -1.25 19.35
CA GLN A 245 21.14 -1.08 19.35
C GLN A 245 21.62 0.25 18.74
N TYR A 246 20.80 0.91 17.93
CA TYR A 246 21.12 2.18 17.25
C TYR A 246 20.54 3.41 17.93
N LYS A 247 19.90 3.26 19.09
CA LYS A 247 19.17 4.34 19.78
C LYS A 247 20.06 5.51 20.23
N ASP A 248 21.32 5.23 20.56
CA ASP A 248 22.26 6.20 21.13
C ASP A 248 23.29 6.71 20.09
N LEU A 249 23.14 6.38 18.81
CA LEU A 249 24.01 6.90 17.75
C LEU A 249 23.90 8.42 17.66
N GLY A 250 25.04 9.10 17.46
CA GLY A 250 25.09 10.52 17.19
C GLY A 250 24.48 10.87 15.83
N TYR A 251 24.24 12.17 15.61
CA TYR A 251 23.57 12.65 14.37
C TYR A 251 24.28 12.15 13.10
N GLU A 252 25.61 12.32 13.02
CA GLU A 252 26.39 11.95 11.84
C GLU A 252 26.40 10.42 11.59
N GLU A 253 26.48 9.64 12.66
CA GLU A 253 26.45 8.18 12.58
C GLU A 253 25.08 7.67 12.13
N THR A 254 24.01 8.25 12.69
CA THR A 254 22.63 7.93 12.30
C THR A 254 22.38 8.26 10.84
N GLN A 255 22.82 9.44 10.38
CA GLN A 255 22.70 9.85 8.99
C GLN A 255 23.47 8.90 8.06
N ARG A 256 24.70 8.55 8.41
CA ARG A 256 25.51 7.61 7.64
C ARG A 256 24.83 6.25 7.54
N LEU A 257 24.38 5.69 8.66
CA LEU A 257 23.67 4.41 8.70
C LEU A 257 22.42 4.44 7.83
N ALA A 258 21.60 5.50 7.93
CA ALA A 258 20.39 5.64 7.11
C ALA A 258 20.72 5.71 5.62
N LEU A 259 21.77 6.44 5.24
CA LEU A 259 22.21 6.54 3.85
C LEU A 259 22.80 5.22 3.32
N ASP A 260 23.55 4.50 4.14
CA ASP A 260 24.12 3.19 3.76
C ASP A 260 23.01 2.17 3.49
N ILE A 261 21.98 2.10 4.35
CA ILE A 261 20.81 1.24 4.14
C ILE A 261 20.02 1.69 2.90
N TRP A 262 19.87 2.99 2.70
CA TRP A 262 19.20 3.50 1.50
C TRP A 262 19.92 3.05 0.23
N GLN A 263 21.21 3.29 0.13
CA GLN A 263 22.02 3.01 -1.06
C GLN A 263 22.15 1.50 -1.35
N SER A 264 22.35 0.71 -0.30
CA SER A 264 22.62 -0.72 -0.44
C SER A 264 21.36 -1.58 -0.60
N ILE A 265 20.20 -1.10 -0.15
CA ILE A 265 18.96 -1.87 -0.14
C ILE A 265 17.84 -1.13 -0.86
N ASN A 266 17.41 0.03 -0.35
CA ASN A 266 16.17 0.66 -0.79
C ASN A 266 16.27 1.19 -2.22
N GLU A 267 17.34 1.90 -2.56
CA GLU A 267 17.52 2.49 -3.88
C GLU A 267 17.67 1.43 -4.97
N ILE A 268 18.41 0.35 -4.67
CA ILE A 268 18.57 -0.79 -5.58
C ILE A 268 17.21 -1.44 -5.83
N ASN A 269 16.46 -1.75 -4.76
CA ASN A 269 15.15 -2.37 -4.88
C ASN A 269 14.15 -1.47 -5.64
N ILE A 270 14.19 -0.15 -5.40
CA ILE A 270 13.36 0.80 -6.14
C ILE A 270 13.69 0.75 -7.62
N LYS A 271 14.96 0.87 -8.00
CA LYS A 271 15.39 0.94 -9.41
C LYS A 271 15.18 -0.37 -10.17
N GLU A 272 15.49 -1.50 -9.54
CA GLU A 272 15.50 -2.80 -10.21
C GLU A 272 14.12 -3.48 -10.18
N ASN A 273 13.37 -3.30 -9.10
CA ASN A 273 12.15 -4.07 -8.88
C ASN A 273 10.87 -3.23 -8.89
N ILE A 274 10.86 -2.03 -8.31
CA ILE A 274 9.62 -1.27 -8.10
C ILE A 274 9.32 -0.34 -9.28
N MET A 275 10.26 0.53 -9.67
CA MET A 275 10.07 1.49 -10.77
C MET A 275 9.67 0.85 -12.10
N PRO A 276 10.26 -0.28 -12.52
CA PRO A 276 9.87 -0.92 -13.78
C PRO A 276 8.39 -1.31 -13.84
N THR A 277 7.75 -1.50 -12.68
CA THR A 277 6.34 -1.88 -12.58
C THR A 277 5.36 -0.71 -12.71
N ARG A 278 5.83 0.53 -12.67
CA ARG A 278 5.03 1.75 -12.81
C ARG A 278 4.11 1.74 -14.04
N LYS A 279 4.61 1.21 -15.16
CA LYS A 279 3.84 1.07 -16.42
C LYS A 279 2.66 0.08 -16.35
N ARG A 280 2.58 -0.72 -15.28
CA ARG A 280 1.49 -1.68 -15.06
C ARG A 280 0.32 -1.08 -14.28
N ALA A 281 0.50 0.10 -13.70
CA ALA A 281 -0.54 0.81 -12.99
C ALA A 281 -1.66 1.26 -13.92
N ASP A 282 -2.88 1.36 -13.39
CA ASP A 282 -4.00 2.01 -14.04
C ASP A 282 -3.97 3.52 -13.75
N LEU A 283 -3.52 3.88 -12.55
CA LEU A 283 -3.34 5.25 -12.09
C LEU A 283 -1.97 5.43 -11.43
N VAL A 284 -1.26 6.48 -11.81
CA VAL A 284 -0.04 6.96 -11.14
C VAL A 284 -0.35 8.27 -10.44
N LEU A 285 -0.05 8.34 -9.15
CA LEU A 285 -0.08 9.56 -8.34
C LEU A 285 1.34 9.97 -8.05
N HIS A 286 1.75 11.15 -8.49
CA HIS A 286 3.11 11.66 -8.24
C HIS A 286 3.11 12.64 -7.09
N LYS A 287 4.01 12.41 -6.14
CA LYS A 287 4.25 13.30 -4.98
C LYS A 287 5.44 14.23 -5.23
N GLY A 288 5.22 15.50 -4.99
CA GLY A 288 6.26 16.53 -5.00
C GLY A 288 6.99 16.67 -3.67
N HIS A 289 7.81 17.71 -3.59
CA HIS A 289 8.72 17.95 -2.45
C HIS A 289 8.04 18.05 -1.08
N ASN A 290 6.79 18.48 -1.02
CA ASN A 290 6.04 18.69 0.23
C ASN A 290 5.22 17.47 0.68
N HIS A 291 5.45 16.29 0.13
CA HIS A 291 4.60 15.09 0.25
C HIS A 291 3.21 15.21 -0.39
N GLU A 292 2.91 16.31 -1.05
CA GLU A 292 1.61 16.54 -1.70
C GLU A 292 1.59 15.94 -3.11
N ILE A 293 0.41 15.54 -3.59
CA ILE A 293 0.22 15.06 -4.95
C ILE A 293 0.29 16.25 -5.92
N ASP A 294 1.21 16.20 -6.88
CA ASP A 294 1.41 17.22 -7.91
C ASP A 294 0.57 16.93 -9.15
N TYR A 295 0.47 15.66 -9.54
CA TYR A 295 -0.31 15.24 -10.69
C TYR A 295 -0.83 13.81 -10.56
N LEU A 296 -1.87 13.54 -11.35
CA LEU A 296 -2.47 12.23 -11.54
C LEU A 296 -2.35 11.84 -13.01
N HIS A 297 -1.89 10.62 -13.28
CA HIS A 297 -1.78 10.08 -14.62
C HIS A 297 -2.58 8.78 -14.74
N PHE A 298 -3.75 8.85 -15.37
CA PHE A 298 -4.57 7.70 -15.70
C PHE A 298 -4.01 7.03 -16.95
N GLN A 299 -3.40 5.87 -16.78
CA GLN A 299 -2.83 5.08 -17.87
C GLN A 299 -3.93 4.23 -18.55
N LYS A 300 -4.92 3.79 -17.76
CA LYS A 300 -6.13 3.11 -18.20
C LYS A 300 -7.32 3.68 -17.45
N ILE A 301 -8.44 3.79 -18.13
CA ILE A 301 -9.73 4.24 -17.57
C ILE A 301 -10.71 3.09 -17.62
#